data_0dfa85c6d019d270c4324a5e5dc1b226
#
_entry.id   0dfa85c6d019d270c4324a5e5dc1b226
#
_cell.length_a   1.000
_cell.length_b   1.000
_cell.length_c   1.000
_cell.angle_alpha   90.00
_cell.angle_beta   90.00
_cell.angle_gamma   90.00
#
_symmetry.space_group_name_H-M   'P 1'
#
loop_
_entity.id
_entity.type
_entity.pdbx_description
1 polymer ?
#
loop_
_entity_poly.entity_id
_entity_poly.type
_entity_poly.pdbx_seq_one_letter_code
_entity_poly.pdbx_strand_id
1 'polypeptide(L)'
;MPNVKGRLDHMDGDVNGKHLFVAGLENGTLEVVDLRAGKWMRSIPGFKKPQGALFVPELNKLFVACGDDAMLRVFKGDTLDLLDSIQLERGPNRVVYEPHTKLVYVGCGGKDAGKDYGEVGIIDATDDKHIADIKVSAHPSELLLNKSGSTLFVLISVANQLQVVDTAKRQVVSTWKVSSERPGDAALDESTSRLFAGTRTPPEMIVMDAQSGNEIVRLPTAAGMDGVCFDPQRKRVYVSGGRELPDGFAFVYQQKDVDHYKLLGKIPTHAGAGTSFWSAEPDRYFVAAPASATQDAAILVYAPSD
;
A
#
# COMPACT_ATOMS: atom_id res chain seq x y z
N MET A 1 4.30 -12.47 -16.40
CA MET A 1 3.01 -11.87 -16.87
C MET A 1 3.24 -11.29 -18.26
N PRO A 2 3.01 -12.08 -19.30
CA PRO A 2 3.25 -11.63 -20.66
C PRO A 2 2.32 -10.46 -21.00
N ASN A 3 2.81 -9.51 -21.78
CA ASN A 3 2.08 -8.33 -22.24
C ASN A 3 1.69 -7.30 -21.15
N VAL A 4 2.04 -7.51 -19.91
CA VAL A 4 1.90 -6.50 -18.86
C VAL A 4 3.12 -5.57 -18.91
N LYS A 5 2.88 -4.28 -19.12
CA LYS A 5 3.93 -3.28 -19.32
C LYS A 5 3.84 -2.16 -18.30
N GLY A 6 4.94 -1.47 -18.12
CA GLY A 6 5.03 -0.32 -17.23
C GLY A 6 4.95 -0.69 -15.76
N ARG A 7 4.70 0.31 -14.93
CA ARG A 7 4.68 0.20 -13.48
C ARG A 7 3.50 -0.65 -12.99
N LEU A 8 3.83 -1.53 -12.04
CA LEU A 8 2.87 -2.18 -11.15
C LEU A 8 2.79 -1.38 -9.85
N ASP A 9 1.61 -1.32 -9.27
CA ASP A 9 1.37 -0.56 -8.04
C ASP A 9 0.82 -1.45 -6.93
N HIS A 10 0.05 -0.90 -5.99
CA HIS A 10 -0.37 -1.64 -4.81
C HIS A 10 -1.10 -2.95 -5.15
N MET A 11 -0.93 -3.90 -4.28
CA MET A 11 -1.51 -5.23 -4.41
C MET A 11 -2.11 -5.67 -3.09
N ASP A 12 -3.08 -6.57 -3.17
CA ASP A 12 -3.68 -7.21 -2.01
C ASP A 12 -4.05 -8.66 -2.33
N GLY A 13 -4.09 -9.50 -1.30
CA GLY A 13 -4.34 -10.92 -1.40
C GLY A 13 -5.65 -11.35 -0.75
N ASP A 14 -6.28 -12.35 -1.33
CA ASP A 14 -7.31 -13.13 -0.65
C ASP A 14 -6.65 -13.85 0.54
N VAL A 15 -7.08 -13.51 1.77
CA VAL A 15 -6.57 -14.12 3.02
C VAL A 15 -6.69 -15.65 3.07
N ASN A 16 -7.56 -16.25 2.28
CA ASN A 16 -7.62 -17.69 2.08
C ASN A 16 -6.54 -18.20 1.09
N GLY A 17 -5.64 -17.33 0.66
CA GLY A 17 -4.49 -17.66 -0.17
C GLY A 17 -4.83 -18.13 -1.60
N LYS A 18 -5.94 -17.67 -2.16
CA LYS A 18 -6.34 -18.08 -3.52
C LYS A 18 -5.75 -17.17 -4.58
N HIS A 19 -5.95 -15.86 -4.45
CA HIS A 19 -5.58 -14.89 -5.47
C HIS A 19 -4.78 -13.73 -4.87
N LEU A 20 -3.85 -13.20 -5.66
CA LEU A 20 -3.27 -11.90 -5.47
C LEU A 20 -3.78 -10.99 -6.59
N PHE A 21 -4.23 -9.80 -6.20
CA PHE A 21 -4.70 -8.75 -7.10
C PHE A 21 -3.65 -7.65 -7.15
N VAL A 22 -3.18 -7.30 -8.35
CA VAL A 22 -2.10 -6.33 -8.53
C VAL A 22 -2.55 -5.25 -9.50
N ALA A 23 -2.43 -3.99 -9.08
CA ALA A 23 -2.74 -2.85 -9.93
C ALA A 23 -1.65 -2.67 -11.01
N GLY A 24 -2.00 -2.91 -12.28
CA GLY A 24 -1.16 -2.64 -13.44
C GLY A 24 -1.30 -1.19 -13.87
N LEU A 25 -0.68 -0.27 -13.11
CA LEU A 25 -0.91 1.17 -13.17
C LEU A 25 -0.81 1.74 -14.58
N GLU A 26 0.32 1.52 -15.25
CA GLU A 26 0.55 2.04 -16.61
C GLU A 26 -0.05 1.14 -17.70
N ASN A 27 -0.30 -0.12 -17.37
CA ASN A 27 -0.95 -1.07 -18.28
C ASN A 27 -2.48 -0.87 -18.34
N GLY A 28 -3.06 -0.20 -17.35
CA GLY A 28 -4.52 0.01 -17.27
C GLY A 28 -5.29 -1.27 -16.97
N THR A 29 -4.70 -2.18 -16.22
CA THR A 29 -5.23 -3.51 -15.93
C THR A 29 -5.19 -3.82 -14.43
N LEU A 30 -6.02 -4.76 -14.02
CA LEU A 30 -5.86 -5.48 -12.75
C LEU A 30 -5.35 -6.89 -13.08
N GLU A 31 -4.20 -7.24 -12.54
CA GLU A 31 -3.59 -8.55 -12.70
C GLU A 31 -4.09 -9.52 -11.64
N VAL A 32 -4.46 -10.72 -12.03
CA VAL A 32 -4.91 -11.78 -11.13
C VAL A 32 -3.90 -12.92 -11.16
N VAL A 33 -3.35 -13.25 -9.99
CA VAL A 33 -2.36 -14.33 -9.80
C VAL A 33 -2.97 -15.38 -8.89
N ASP A 34 -2.90 -16.65 -9.30
CA ASP A 34 -3.24 -17.80 -8.45
C ASP A 34 -2.06 -18.09 -7.52
N LEU A 35 -2.25 -17.87 -6.22
CA LEU A 35 -1.23 -18.05 -5.20
C LEU A 35 -0.92 -19.52 -4.92
N ARG A 36 -1.86 -20.44 -5.16
CA ARG A 36 -1.64 -21.88 -4.95
C ARG A 36 -0.87 -22.50 -6.09
N ALA A 37 -1.21 -22.12 -7.32
CA ALA A 37 -0.50 -22.58 -8.52
C ALA A 37 0.81 -21.79 -8.76
N GLY A 38 0.98 -20.63 -8.12
CA GLY A 38 2.10 -19.72 -8.36
C GLY A 38 2.11 -19.20 -9.80
N LYS A 39 0.92 -18.93 -10.39
CA LYS A 39 0.79 -18.58 -11.80
C LYS A 39 -0.10 -17.36 -11.98
N TRP A 40 0.33 -16.49 -12.89
CA TRP A 40 -0.56 -15.47 -13.44
C TRP A 40 -1.72 -16.12 -14.19
N MET A 41 -2.92 -15.66 -13.91
CA MET A 41 -4.16 -16.17 -14.52
C MET A 41 -4.61 -15.31 -15.69
N ARG A 42 -4.80 -14.02 -15.44
CA ARG A 42 -5.33 -13.08 -16.45
C ARG A 42 -5.13 -11.63 -16.06
N SER A 43 -5.22 -10.74 -17.04
CA SER A 43 -5.44 -9.31 -16.87
C SER A 43 -6.92 -8.98 -17.05
N ILE A 44 -7.45 -8.10 -16.22
CA ILE A 44 -8.75 -7.46 -16.40
C ILE A 44 -8.47 -6.04 -16.90
N PRO A 45 -8.86 -5.70 -18.13
CA PRO A 45 -8.57 -4.38 -18.72
C PRO A 45 -9.63 -3.35 -18.37
N GLY A 46 -9.39 -2.09 -18.77
CA GLY A 46 -10.39 -1.02 -18.75
C GLY A 46 -10.29 -0.09 -17.54
N PHE A 47 -9.17 -0.14 -16.82
CA PHE A 47 -8.91 0.79 -15.74
C PHE A 47 -8.10 2.00 -16.23
N LYS A 48 -8.38 3.15 -15.66
CA LYS A 48 -7.60 4.38 -15.89
C LYS A 48 -6.69 4.66 -14.71
N LYS A 49 -5.42 4.23 -14.86
CA LYS A 49 -4.40 4.36 -13.82
C LYS A 49 -4.82 3.67 -12.51
N PRO A 50 -5.04 2.34 -12.49
CA PRO A 50 -5.34 1.62 -11.26
C PRO A 50 -4.12 1.71 -10.33
N GLN A 51 -4.35 2.11 -9.08
CA GLN A 51 -3.29 2.35 -8.10
C GLN A 51 -3.45 1.47 -6.85
N GLY A 52 -4.65 1.36 -6.31
CA GLY A 52 -4.96 0.54 -5.14
C GLY A 52 -5.83 -0.66 -5.49
N ALA A 53 -5.55 -1.80 -4.89
CA ALA A 53 -6.43 -2.95 -4.85
C ALA A 53 -6.62 -3.35 -3.39
N LEU A 54 -7.85 -3.70 -3.00
CA LEU A 54 -8.20 -4.17 -1.66
C LEU A 54 -9.25 -5.25 -1.76
N PHE A 55 -8.95 -6.43 -1.24
CA PHE A 55 -9.91 -7.53 -1.15
C PHE A 55 -10.53 -7.62 0.24
N VAL A 56 -11.86 -7.63 0.33
CA VAL A 56 -12.61 -7.74 1.58
C VAL A 56 -13.37 -9.08 1.58
N PRO A 57 -12.80 -10.11 2.24
CA PRO A 57 -13.31 -11.48 2.16
C PRO A 57 -14.72 -11.65 2.71
N GLU A 58 -15.05 -11.02 3.84
CA GLU A 58 -16.37 -11.14 4.47
C GLU A 58 -17.51 -10.50 3.67
N LEU A 59 -17.19 -9.58 2.77
CA LEU A 59 -18.14 -8.99 1.82
C LEU A 59 -18.07 -9.63 0.44
N ASN A 60 -17.07 -10.48 0.20
CA ASN A 60 -16.74 -11.01 -1.12
C ASN A 60 -16.64 -9.89 -2.16
N LYS A 61 -15.94 -8.80 -1.81
CA LYS A 61 -15.76 -7.62 -2.65
C LYS A 61 -14.28 -7.30 -2.87
N LEU A 62 -13.97 -6.86 -4.08
CA LEU A 62 -12.68 -6.32 -4.46
C LEU A 62 -12.85 -4.86 -4.88
N PHE A 63 -12.16 -3.96 -4.21
CA PHE A 63 -12.14 -2.53 -4.49
C PHE A 63 -10.88 -2.17 -5.27
N VAL A 64 -11.03 -1.41 -6.36
CA VAL A 64 -9.91 -0.95 -7.21
C VAL A 64 -9.98 0.56 -7.38
N ALA A 65 -8.99 1.26 -6.84
CA ALA A 65 -8.87 2.72 -6.95
C ALA A 65 -8.22 3.10 -8.29
N CYS A 66 -8.88 4.00 -9.03
CA CYS A 66 -8.48 4.43 -10.37
C CYS A 66 -8.19 5.93 -10.38
N GLY A 67 -6.91 6.30 -10.46
CA GLY A 67 -6.46 7.68 -10.25
C GLY A 67 -6.93 8.69 -11.30
N ASP A 68 -7.02 8.29 -12.57
CA ASP A 68 -7.27 9.25 -13.65
C ASP A 68 -8.76 9.48 -13.95
N ASP A 69 -9.64 8.53 -13.63
CA ASP A 69 -11.09 8.69 -13.82
C ASP A 69 -11.85 8.97 -12.51
N ALA A 70 -11.12 9.13 -11.41
CA ALA A 70 -11.69 9.46 -10.10
C ALA A 70 -12.69 8.41 -9.58
N MET A 71 -12.50 7.14 -9.94
CA MET A 71 -13.42 6.06 -9.58
C MET A 71 -12.79 5.08 -8.59
N LEU A 72 -13.60 4.65 -7.64
CA LEU A 72 -13.39 3.41 -6.91
C LEU A 72 -14.33 2.36 -7.50
N ARG A 73 -13.77 1.35 -8.19
CA ARG A 73 -14.56 0.27 -8.77
C ARG A 73 -14.69 -0.89 -7.81
N VAL A 74 -15.90 -1.42 -7.71
CA VAL A 74 -16.23 -2.53 -6.83
C VAL A 74 -16.58 -3.75 -7.67
N PHE A 75 -15.89 -4.85 -7.41
CA PHE A 75 -16.09 -6.12 -8.09
C PHE A 75 -16.54 -7.18 -7.10
N LYS A 76 -17.30 -8.15 -7.57
CA LYS A 76 -17.58 -9.37 -6.84
C LYS A 76 -16.29 -10.21 -6.73
N GLY A 77 -15.91 -10.60 -5.53
CA GLY A 77 -14.58 -11.16 -5.28
C GLY A 77 -14.32 -12.52 -5.95
N ASP A 78 -15.35 -13.36 -6.08
CA ASP A 78 -15.22 -14.71 -6.65
C ASP A 78 -15.30 -14.73 -8.19
N THR A 79 -16.13 -13.89 -8.81
CA THR A 79 -16.34 -13.87 -10.26
C THR A 79 -15.59 -12.75 -10.96
N LEU A 80 -15.27 -11.68 -10.22
CA LEU A 80 -14.68 -10.42 -10.69
C LEU A 80 -15.60 -9.69 -11.70
N ASP A 81 -16.92 -9.87 -11.51
CA ASP A 81 -17.92 -9.05 -12.19
C ASP A 81 -17.99 -7.67 -11.54
N LEU A 82 -18.09 -6.61 -12.34
CA LEU A 82 -18.26 -5.26 -11.85
C LEU A 82 -19.63 -5.11 -11.17
N LEU A 83 -19.62 -4.72 -9.89
CA LEU A 83 -20.83 -4.44 -9.11
C LEU A 83 -21.20 -2.97 -9.15
N ASP A 84 -20.21 -2.09 -8.92
CA ASP A 84 -20.43 -0.65 -8.84
C ASP A 84 -19.18 0.16 -9.23
N SER A 85 -19.37 1.46 -9.44
CA SER A 85 -18.31 2.45 -9.70
C SER A 85 -18.63 3.72 -8.94
N ILE A 86 -17.93 3.91 -7.83
CA ILE A 86 -18.16 5.01 -6.89
C ILE A 86 -17.31 6.21 -7.29
N GLN A 87 -17.96 7.35 -7.51
CA GLN A 87 -17.27 8.60 -7.82
C GLN A 87 -16.63 9.18 -6.56
N LEU A 88 -15.34 9.48 -6.66
CA LEU A 88 -14.55 10.17 -5.64
C LEU A 88 -13.93 11.44 -6.20
N GLU A 89 -13.10 12.10 -5.41
CA GLU A 89 -12.21 13.14 -5.93
C GLU A 89 -11.09 12.50 -6.77
N ARG A 90 -10.54 13.25 -7.72
CA ARG A 90 -9.51 12.75 -8.63
C ARG A 90 -8.27 12.27 -7.86
N GLY A 91 -7.65 11.21 -8.36
CA GLY A 91 -6.45 10.61 -7.80
C GLY A 91 -6.70 9.54 -6.73
N PRO A 92 -7.80 8.72 -6.78
CA PRO A 92 -7.90 7.59 -5.87
C PRO A 92 -6.67 6.68 -5.96
N ASN A 93 -6.09 6.38 -4.77
CA ASN A 93 -4.82 5.66 -4.65
C ASN A 93 -4.93 4.53 -3.61
N ARG A 94 -4.40 4.73 -2.42
CA ARG A 94 -4.43 3.72 -1.36
C ARG A 94 -5.85 3.49 -0.85
N VAL A 95 -6.17 2.22 -0.58
CA VAL A 95 -7.48 1.77 -0.08
C VAL A 95 -7.25 0.91 1.15
N VAL A 96 -7.96 1.18 2.24
CA VAL A 96 -7.93 0.35 3.45
C VAL A 96 -9.34 0.12 4.00
N TYR A 97 -9.54 -1.00 4.68
CA TYR A 97 -10.84 -1.42 5.19
C TYR A 97 -10.85 -1.50 6.71
N GLU A 98 -11.94 -1.03 7.32
CA GLU A 98 -12.23 -1.12 8.73
C GLU A 98 -13.36 -2.13 8.96
N PRO A 99 -13.08 -3.32 9.52
CA PRO A 99 -14.05 -4.42 9.55
C PRO A 99 -15.20 -4.23 10.55
N HIS A 100 -15.02 -3.46 11.63
CA HIS A 100 -16.07 -3.27 12.64
C HIS A 100 -17.21 -2.38 12.14
N THR A 101 -16.86 -1.31 11.43
CA THR A 101 -17.82 -0.35 10.85
C THR A 101 -18.16 -0.66 9.39
N LYS A 102 -17.41 -1.58 8.76
CA LYS A 102 -17.49 -1.91 7.32
C LYS A 102 -17.25 -0.71 6.42
N LEU A 103 -16.36 0.17 6.84
CA LEU A 103 -15.98 1.35 6.07
C LEU A 103 -14.68 1.11 5.30
N VAL A 104 -14.67 1.57 4.06
CA VAL A 104 -13.47 1.66 3.22
C VAL A 104 -13.01 3.11 3.18
N TYR A 105 -11.72 3.34 3.41
CA TYR A 105 -11.09 4.64 3.33
C TYR A 105 -10.20 4.69 2.08
N VAL A 106 -10.31 5.74 1.29
CA VAL A 106 -9.59 5.90 0.02
C VAL A 106 -8.88 7.26 -0.01
N GLY A 107 -7.56 7.25 -0.16
CA GLY A 107 -6.79 8.47 -0.35
C GLY A 107 -7.01 9.05 -1.76
N CYS A 108 -7.35 10.33 -1.88
CA CYS A 108 -7.58 11.01 -3.15
C CYS A 108 -7.33 12.52 -3.07
N GLY A 109 -7.62 13.27 -4.12
CA GLY A 109 -7.49 14.72 -4.15
C GLY A 109 -6.05 15.21 -4.37
N GLY A 110 -5.76 16.41 -3.90
CA GLY A 110 -4.46 17.03 -4.05
C GLY A 110 -4.23 17.65 -5.43
N LYS A 111 -2.95 17.78 -5.81
CA LYS A 111 -2.54 18.47 -7.05
C LYS A 111 -3.17 17.87 -8.31
N ASP A 112 -3.34 16.55 -8.37
CA ASP A 112 -3.97 15.87 -9.52
C ASP A 112 -5.45 16.25 -9.69
N ALA A 113 -6.10 16.67 -8.61
CA ALA A 113 -7.45 17.22 -8.60
C ALA A 113 -7.48 18.75 -8.76
N GLY A 114 -6.33 19.40 -8.91
CA GLY A 114 -6.24 20.88 -8.96
C GLY A 114 -6.46 21.56 -7.61
N LYS A 115 -6.29 20.80 -6.50
CA LYS A 115 -6.49 21.30 -5.13
C LYS A 115 -5.17 21.38 -4.37
N ASP A 116 -5.09 22.29 -3.42
CA ASP A 116 -3.97 22.45 -2.48
C ASP A 116 -4.10 21.56 -1.24
N TYR A 117 -5.15 20.75 -1.15
CA TYR A 117 -5.41 19.78 -0.10
C TYR A 117 -5.79 18.42 -0.70
N GLY A 118 -5.57 17.36 0.06
CA GLY A 118 -6.06 16.03 -0.25
C GLY A 118 -7.29 15.66 0.56
N GLU A 119 -7.83 14.49 0.28
CA GLU A 119 -9.01 13.95 0.95
C GLU A 119 -8.82 12.45 1.22
N VAL A 120 -9.47 11.97 2.26
CA VAL A 120 -9.71 10.55 2.47
C VAL A 120 -11.22 10.34 2.33
N GLY A 121 -11.64 9.77 1.22
CA GLY A 121 -13.02 9.38 0.98
C GLY A 121 -13.43 8.22 1.88
N ILE A 122 -14.61 8.27 2.44
CA ILE A 122 -15.20 7.22 3.28
C ILE A 122 -16.37 6.59 2.54
N ILE A 123 -16.28 5.28 2.35
CA ILE A 123 -17.26 4.49 1.63
C ILE A 123 -17.88 3.46 2.58
N ASP A 124 -19.20 3.38 2.61
CA ASP A 124 -19.89 2.22 3.20
C ASP A 124 -19.72 1.03 2.24
N ALA A 125 -18.94 0.03 2.66
CA ALA A 125 -18.64 -1.14 1.84
C ALA A 125 -19.82 -2.11 1.72
N THR A 126 -20.88 -1.94 2.51
CA THR A 126 -22.09 -2.76 2.42
C THR A 126 -22.94 -2.33 1.24
N ASP A 127 -23.18 -1.04 1.12
CA ASP A 127 -24.07 -0.42 0.12
C ASP A 127 -23.34 0.17 -1.07
N ASP A 128 -22.00 0.18 -1.06
CA ASP A 128 -21.12 0.79 -2.05
C ASP A 128 -21.37 2.32 -2.19
N LYS A 129 -21.57 3.01 -1.08
CA LYS A 129 -21.89 4.45 -1.06
C LYS A 129 -20.75 5.28 -0.50
N HIS A 130 -20.38 6.33 -1.21
CA HIS A 130 -19.57 7.40 -0.68
C HIS A 130 -20.38 8.21 0.33
N ILE A 131 -19.93 8.25 1.59
CA ILE A 131 -20.70 8.85 2.70
C ILE A 131 -20.08 10.10 3.30
N ALA A 132 -18.78 10.31 3.15
CA ALA A 132 -18.08 11.50 3.66
C ALA A 132 -16.65 11.58 3.13
N ASP A 133 -16.01 12.73 3.39
CA ASP A 133 -14.60 12.98 3.14
C ASP A 133 -13.93 13.56 4.38
N ILE A 134 -12.66 13.21 4.58
CA ILE A 134 -11.79 13.80 5.59
C ILE A 134 -10.75 14.64 4.85
N LYS A 135 -10.74 15.95 5.07
CA LYS A 135 -9.73 16.82 4.49
C LYS A 135 -8.37 16.60 5.16
N VAL A 136 -7.32 16.44 4.33
CA VAL A 136 -5.92 16.31 4.74
C VAL A 136 -5.04 17.31 4.02
N SER A 137 -3.78 17.49 4.43
CA SER A 137 -2.93 18.60 3.97
C SER A 137 -2.55 18.55 2.48
N ALA A 138 -2.44 17.36 1.89
CA ALA A 138 -2.22 17.15 0.46
C ALA A 138 -2.59 15.70 0.09
N HIS A 139 -2.32 15.29 -1.15
CA HIS A 139 -2.62 13.93 -1.63
C HIS A 139 -2.02 12.85 -0.71
N PRO A 140 -2.85 11.93 -0.17
CA PRO A 140 -2.39 10.80 0.62
C PRO A 140 -1.56 9.82 -0.23
N SER A 141 -0.36 9.49 0.22
CA SER A 141 0.48 8.46 -0.43
C SER A 141 0.30 7.07 0.19
N GLU A 142 -0.03 7.02 1.50
CA GLU A 142 -0.29 5.79 2.22
C GLU A 142 -1.35 6.01 3.29
N LEU A 143 -2.13 4.97 3.56
CA LEU A 143 -3.13 4.88 4.61
C LEU A 143 -2.87 3.65 5.48
N LEU A 144 -2.77 3.82 6.78
CA LEU A 144 -2.62 2.73 7.74
C LEU A 144 -3.71 2.85 8.81
N LEU A 145 -4.52 1.82 8.93
CA LEU A 145 -5.55 1.75 9.97
C LEU A 145 -5.06 0.88 11.12
N ASN A 146 -5.24 1.32 12.37
CA ASN A 146 -4.99 0.46 13.50
C ASN A 146 -6.10 -0.62 13.63
N LYS A 147 -5.82 -1.71 14.34
CA LYS A 147 -6.75 -2.86 14.46
C LYS A 147 -8.10 -2.53 15.08
N SER A 148 -8.13 -1.52 15.95
CA SER A 148 -9.39 -1.08 16.56
C SER A 148 -10.23 -0.22 15.63
N GLY A 149 -9.70 0.17 14.47
CA GLY A 149 -10.36 1.07 13.53
C GLY A 149 -10.46 2.53 14.00
N SER A 150 -9.97 2.85 15.20
CA SER A 150 -10.14 4.18 15.80
C SER A 150 -9.17 5.23 15.27
N THR A 151 -8.04 4.82 14.70
CA THR A 151 -6.98 5.71 14.25
C THR A 151 -6.54 5.35 12.84
N LEU A 152 -6.60 6.33 11.95
CA LEU A 152 -6.06 6.22 10.60
C LEU A 152 -4.83 7.13 10.49
N PHE A 153 -3.68 6.55 10.15
CA PHE A 153 -2.47 7.28 9.82
C PHE A 153 -2.45 7.56 8.32
N VAL A 154 -2.25 8.82 7.96
CA VAL A 154 -2.26 9.29 6.58
C VAL A 154 -0.88 9.86 6.25
N LEU A 155 -0.13 9.17 5.42
CA LEU A 155 1.18 9.63 4.99
C LEU A 155 1.04 10.60 3.81
N ILE A 156 1.66 11.77 3.93
CA ILE A 156 1.61 12.85 2.94
C ILE A 156 3.02 13.07 2.37
N SER A 157 3.32 12.42 1.26
CA SER A 157 4.66 12.41 0.67
C SER A 157 5.18 13.80 0.31
N VAL A 158 4.35 14.61 -0.34
CA VAL A 158 4.76 15.94 -0.82
C VAL A 158 4.96 16.97 0.28
N ALA A 159 4.41 16.73 1.46
CA ALA A 159 4.52 17.61 2.62
C ALA A 159 5.49 17.08 3.69
N ASN A 160 6.07 15.88 3.50
CA ASN A 160 6.90 15.19 4.48
C ASN A 160 6.21 15.11 5.85
N GLN A 161 4.96 14.67 5.85
CA GLN A 161 4.11 14.62 7.04
C GLN A 161 3.41 13.29 7.16
N LEU A 162 3.10 12.94 8.40
CA LEU A 162 2.14 11.91 8.76
C LEU A 162 1.02 12.58 9.57
N GLN A 163 -0.20 12.49 9.09
CA GLN A 163 -1.38 13.01 9.78
C GLN A 163 -2.12 11.87 10.47
N VAL A 164 -2.54 12.13 11.70
CA VAL A 164 -3.30 11.19 12.53
C VAL A 164 -4.76 11.61 12.51
N VAL A 165 -5.61 10.72 12.06
CA VAL A 165 -7.04 10.92 11.96
C VAL A 165 -7.75 10.11 13.04
N ASP A 166 -8.62 10.76 13.80
CA ASP A 166 -9.64 10.12 14.62
C ASP A 166 -10.82 9.74 13.69
N THR A 167 -11.00 8.45 13.49
CA THR A 167 -12.00 7.95 12.52
C THR A 167 -13.44 8.22 12.94
N ALA A 168 -13.73 8.19 14.25
CA ALA A 168 -15.06 8.48 14.79
C ALA A 168 -15.43 9.96 14.62
N LYS A 169 -14.46 10.86 14.83
CA LYS A 169 -14.64 12.30 14.62
C LYS A 169 -14.49 12.71 13.16
N ARG A 170 -13.90 11.85 12.32
CA ARG A 170 -13.58 12.14 10.92
C ARG A 170 -12.71 13.40 10.77
N GLN A 171 -11.70 13.53 11.61
CA GLN A 171 -10.86 14.72 11.70
C GLN A 171 -9.39 14.37 11.91
N VAL A 172 -8.51 15.17 11.32
CA VAL A 172 -7.08 15.18 11.66
C VAL A 172 -6.94 15.73 13.07
N VAL A 173 -6.38 14.93 13.98
CA VAL A 173 -6.15 15.30 15.38
C VAL A 173 -4.68 15.60 15.68
N SER A 174 -3.76 15.16 14.82
CA SER A 174 -2.34 15.46 14.94
C SER A 174 -1.66 15.46 13.58
N THR A 175 -0.57 16.21 13.46
CA THR A 175 0.30 16.23 12.28
C THR A 175 1.74 16.13 12.73
N TRP A 176 2.43 15.09 12.30
CA TRP A 176 3.83 14.82 12.64
C TRP A 176 4.71 15.07 11.42
N LYS A 177 5.86 15.67 11.65
CA LYS A 177 6.87 15.86 10.61
C LYS A 177 7.64 14.56 10.42
N VAL A 178 7.82 14.14 9.18
CA VAL A 178 8.81 13.13 8.78
C VAL A 178 10.06 13.89 8.36
N SER A 179 11.20 13.65 9.02
CA SER A 179 12.38 14.49 8.88
C SER A 179 13.17 14.26 7.58
N SER A 180 12.94 13.13 6.89
CA SER A 180 13.46 12.87 5.53
C SER A 180 12.39 13.15 4.48
N GLU A 181 12.82 13.33 3.22
CA GLU A 181 11.93 13.77 2.15
C GLU A 181 11.24 12.59 1.45
N ARG A 182 10.05 12.88 0.93
CA ARG A 182 9.25 11.99 0.11
C ARG A 182 8.97 10.63 0.78
N PRO A 183 8.37 10.62 1.98
CA PRO A 183 7.89 9.37 2.56
C PRO A 183 6.86 8.75 1.60
N GLY A 184 7.03 7.48 1.25
CA GLY A 184 6.27 6.83 0.18
C GLY A 184 5.31 5.78 0.65
N ASP A 185 5.72 5.00 1.64
CA ASP A 185 4.95 3.89 2.19
C ASP A 185 5.29 3.70 3.67
N ALA A 186 4.44 3.00 4.41
CA ALA A 186 4.65 2.74 5.84
C ALA A 186 3.99 1.44 6.30
N ALA A 187 4.44 0.93 7.46
CA ALA A 187 3.83 -0.19 8.15
C ALA A 187 3.71 0.09 9.65
N LEU A 188 2.80 -0.62 10.33
CA LEU A 188 2.52 -0.43 11.74
C LEU A 188 2.73 -1.74 12.51
N ASP A 189 3.56 -1.70 13.56
CA ASP A 189 3.59 -2.70 14.63
C ASP A 189 2.82 -2.16 15.84
N GLU A 190 1.57 -2.56 15.97
CA GLU A 190 0.73 -2.14 17.09
C GLU A 190 1.19 -2.73 18.43
N SER A 191 1.82 -3.92 18.40
CA SER A 191 2.24 -4.61 19.62
C SER A 191 3.29 -3.82 20.40
N THR A 192 4.09 -3.04 19.69
CA THR A 192 5.13 -2.16 20.27
C THR A 192 4.88 -0.67 20.03
N SER A 193 3.76 -0.32 19.41
CA SER A 193 3.43 1.06 18.99
C SER A 193 4.55 1.67 18.13
N ARG A 194 5.02 0.95 17.13
CA ARG A 194 6.05 1.43 16.19
C ARG A 194 5.50 1.54 14.79
N LEU A 195 5.75 2.68 14.18
CA LEU A 195 5.42 2.98 12.80
C LEU A 195 6.74 3.04 12.01
N PHE A 196 6.78 2.33 10.89
CA PHE A 196 7.93 2.26 10.00
C PHE A 196 7.61 3.06 8.75
N ALA A 197 8.18 4.27 8.63
CA ALA A 197 7.97 5.12 7.47
C ALA A 197 9.18 5.05 6.53
N GLY A 198 8.96 4.57 5.31
CA GLY A 198 9.99 4.55 4.29
C GLY A 198 10.07 5.89 3.56
N THR A 199 11.29 6.40 3.34
CA THR A 199 11.56 7.68 2.67
C THR A 199 12.47 7.50 1.46
N ARG A 200 12.43 8.44 0.52
CA ARG A 200 13.20 8.34 -0.73
C ARG A 200 14.45 9.21 -0.75
N THR A 201 14.53 10.25 0.09
CA THR A 201 15.64 11.20 0.09
C THR A 201 15.98 11.67 1.51
N PRO A 202 17.06 11.16 2.11
CA PRO A 202 17.79 9.96 1.69
C PRO A 202 16.91 8.70 1.76
N PRO A 203 17.32 7.58 1.11
CA PRO A 203 16.57 6.33 1.21
C PRO A 203 16.77 5.70 2.59
N GLU A 204 15.77 5.89 3.47
CA GLU A 204 15.78 5.45 4.87
C GLU A 204 14.43 4.85 5.26
N MET A 205 14.44 4.00 6.26
CA MET A 205 13.28 3.66 7.05
C MET A 205 13.38 4.39 8.39
N ILE A 206 12.44 5.27 8.66
CA ILE A 206 12.34 5.98 9.94
C ILE A 206 11.39 5.19 10.83
N VAL A 207 11.87 4.79 11.99
CA VAL A 207 11.03 4.20 13.03
C VAL A 207 10.51 5.31 13.91
N MET A 208 9.19 5.38 14.06
CA MET A 208 8.50 6.40 14.84
C MET A 208 7.66 5.75 15.94
N ASP A 209 7.50 6.45 17.03
CA ASP A 209 6.52 6.11 18.05
C ASP A 209 5.10 6.46 17.52
N ALA A 210 4.23 5.48 17.43
CA ALA A 210 2.90 5.63 16.84
C ALA A 210 1.89 6.38 17.75
N GLN A 211 2.28 6.77 18.96
CA GLN A 211 1.45 7.56 19.88
C GLN A 211 1.85 9.04 19.88
N SER A 212 3.15 9.32 19.86
CA SER A 212 3.68 10.68 19.94
C SER A 212 4.18 11.26 18.64
N GLY A 213 4.48 10.41 17.64
CA GLY A 213 5.10 10.81 16.38
C GLY A 213 6.60 11.09 16.49
N ASN A 214 7.23 10.81 17.64
CA ASN A 214 8.65 10.99 17.80
C ASN A 214 9.45 9.98 16.98
N GLU A 215 10.44 10.46 16.25
CA GLU A 215 11.39 9.60 15.55
C GLU A 215 12.35 8.95 16.56
N ILE A 216 12.56 7.63 16.42
CA ILE A 216 13.37 6.82 17.33
C ILE A 216 14.70 6.50 16.70
N VAL A 217 14.68 5.92 15.49
CA VAL A 217 15.88 5.54 14.77
C VAL A 217 15.65 5.64 13.25
N ARG A 218 16.73 5.90 12.53
CA ARG A 218 16.76 5.89 11.06
C ARG A 218 17.69 4.79 10.57
N LEU A 219 17.23 4.05 9.62
CA LEU A 219 17.94 2.88 9.09
C LEU A 219 18.03 3.01 7.57
N PRO A 220 19.20 2.78 6.95
CA PRO A 220 19.34 2.86 5.51
C PRO A 220 18.49 1.81 4.81
N THR A 221 17.93 2.13 3.64
CA THR A 221 17.11 1.19 2.88
C THR A 221 17.38 1.24 1.39
N ALA A 222 16.59 0.51 0.61
CA ALA A 222 16.70 0.49 -0.83
C ALA A 222 16.34 1.85 -1.43
N ALA A 223 17.15 2.34 -2.36
CA ALA A 223 16.82 3.52 -3.14
C ALA A 223 15.58 3.26 -4.03
N GLY A 224 14.83 4.32 -4.37
CA GLY A 224 13.56 4.16 -5.10
C GLY A 224 12.53 3.35 -4.32
N MET A 225 12.50 3.49 -2.99
CA MET A 225 11.60 2.78 -2.08
C MET A 225 10.13 3.10 -2.42
N ASP A 226 9.29 2.04 -2.43
CA ASP A 226 7.86 2.12 -2.70
C ASP A 226 7.05 0.99 -2.02
N GLY A 227 7.66 0.30 -1.05
CA GLY A 227 6.99 -0.74 -0.26
C GLY A 227 7.62 -0.93 1.10
N VAL A 228 6.80 -0.89 2.16
CA VAL A 228 7.18 -1.20 3.54
C VAL A 228 6.17 -2.19 4.11
N CYS A 229 6.63 -3.35 4.55
CA CYS A 229 5.78 -4.38 5.13
C CYS A 229 6.32 -4.83 6.48
N PHE A 230 5.43 -5.20 7.40
CA PHE A 230 5.77 -5.76 8.69
C PHE A 230 5.22 -7.18 8.85
N ASP A 231 6.10 -8.12 9.19
CA ASP A 231 5.78 -9.47 9.61
C ASP A 231 5.71 -9.53 11.15
N PRO A 232 4.53 -9.56 11.74
CA PRO A 232 4.37 -9.54 13.19
C PRO A 232 4.80 -10.85 13.86
N GLN A 233 4.78 -11.97 13.14
CA GLN A 233 5.17 -13.27 13.68
C GLN A 233 6.68 -13.34 13.92
N ARG A 234 7.48 -12.88 12.94
CA ARG A 234 8.94 -12.89 13.02
C ARG A 234 9.52 -11.56 13.51
N LYS A 235 8.67 -10.53 13.68
CA LYS A 235 9.08 -9.16 13.96
C LYS A 235 10.12 -8.66 12.94
N ARG A 236 9.77 -8.76 11.67
CA ARG A 236 10.61 -8.34 10.55
C ARG A 236 9.96 -7.22 9.76
N VAL A 237 10.77 -6.25 9.38
CA VAL A 237 10.36 -5.20 8.45
C VAL A 237 11.05 -5.45 7.12
N TYR A 238 10.26 -5.47 6.04
CA TYR A 238 10.72 -5.59 4.67
C TYR A 238 10.54 -4.24 3.99
N VAL A 239 11.60 -3.72 3.38
CA VAL A 239 11.55 -2.45 2.64
C VAL A 239 12.05 -2.67 1.24
N SER A 240 11.18 -2.61 0.25
CA SER A 240 11.52 -2.78 -1.15
C SER A 240 11.72 -1.45 -1.86
N GLY A 241 12.66 -1.44 -2.80
CA GLY A 241 12.98 -0.28 -3.62
C GLY A 241 13.69 -0.71 -4.90
N GLY A 242 13.67 0.16 -5.88
CA GLY A 242 14.18 -0.06 -7.24
C GLY A 242 13.43 0.79 -8.25
N ARG A 243 12.43 1.54 -7.80
CA ARG A 243 11.63 2.39 -8.68
C ARG A 243 12.50 3.40 -9.41
N GLU A 244 12.39 3.40 -10.75
CA GLU A 244 13.17 4.27 -11.65
C GLU A 244 14.69 4.01 -11.60
N LEU A 245 15.11 2.81 -11.14
CA LEU A 245 16.51 2.42 -11.03
C LEU A 245 16.79 1.16 -11.87
N PRO A 246 18.07 0.96 -12.28
CA PRO A 246 18.46 -0.19 -13.08
C PRO A 246 18.50 -1.51 -12.32
N ASP A 247 18.43 -1.45 -11.00
CA ASP A 247 18.38 -2.61 -10.09
C ASP A 247 17.40 -2.34 -8.94
N GLY A 248 16.99 -3.38 -8.25
CA GLY A 248 16.13 -3.29 -7.10
C GLY A 248 16.59 -4.20 -5.97
N PHE A 249 16.18 -3.83 -4.76
CA PHE A 249 16.49 -4.60 -3.55
C PHE A 249 15.32 -4.57 -2.56
N ALA A 250 15.19 -5.65 -1.78
CA ALA A 250 14.42 -5.65 -0.56
C ALA A 250 15.38 -5.76 0.64
N PHE A 251 15.34 -4.77 1.53
CA PHE A 251 16.08 -4.78 2.79
C PHE A 251 15.22 -5.45 3.86
N VAL A 252 15.80 -6.35 4.62
CA VAL A 252 15.11 -7.09 5.67
C VAL A 252 15.72 -6.75 7.01
N TYR A 253 14.92 -6.15 7.89
CA TYR A 253 15.31 -5.78 9.23
C TYR A 253 14.64 -6.69 10.26
N GLN A 254 15.41 -7.18 11.22
CA GLN A 254 14.92 -7.85 12.42
C GLN A 254 14.75 -6.82 13.54
N GLN A 255 13.58 -6.67 14.06
CA GLN A 255 13.34 -5.98 15.32
C GLN A 255 13.86 -6.87 16.46
N LYS A 256 14.90 -6.41 17.14
CA LYS A 256 15.53 -7.13 18.27
C LYS A 256 14.80 -6.84 19.57
N ASP A 257 14.42 -5.61 19.76
CA ASP A 257 13.52 -5.10 20.78
C ASP A 257 12.78 -3.89 20.21
N VAL A 258 12.04 -3.19 21.05
CA VAL A 258 11.15 -2.10 20.63
C VAL A 258 11.88 -0.99 19.84
N ASP A 259 13.15 -0.72 20.13
CA ASP A 259 13.90 0.40 19.56
C ASP A 259 15.17 -0.02 18.78
N HIS A 260 15.52 -1.31 18.78
CA HIS A 260 16.73 -1.79 18.13
C HIS A 260 16.42 -2.74 16.97
N TYR A 261 17.03 -2.46 15.82
CA TYR A 261 16.82 -3.18 14.56
C TYR A 261 18.16 -3.63 13.98
N LYS A 262 18.20 -4.84 13.47
CA LYS A 262 19.38 -5.41 12.82
C LYS A 262 19.07 -5.73 11.37
N LEU A 263 19.87 -5.21 10.44
CA LEU A 263 19.79 -5.62 9.04
C LEU A 263 20.18 -7.11 8.95
N LEU A 264 19.26 -7.93 8.47
CA LEU A 264 19.50 -9.37 8.19
C LEU A 264 20.13 -9.55 6.81
N GLY A 265 19.68 -8.77 5.83
CA GLY A 265 20.19 -8.90 4.48
C GLY A 265 19.52 -7.94 3.49
N LYS A 266 20.06 -7.95 2.30
CA LYS A 266 19.54 -7.24 1.11
C LYS A 266 19.28 -8.30 0.05
N ILE A 267 18.03 -8.45 -0.32
CA ILE A 267 17.59 -9.42 -1.31
C ILE A 267 17.54 -8.70 -2.66
N PRO A 268 18.31 -9.13 -3.67
CA PRO A 268 18.18 -8.57 -5.01
C PRO A 268 16.76 -8.83 -5.56
N THR A 269 16.19 -7.82 -6.17
CA THR A 269 14.94 -7.88 -6.91
C THR A 269 15.18 -7.52 -8.38
N HIS A 270 14.27 -6.83 -9.04
CA HIS A 270 14.45 -6.42 -10.43
C HIS A 270 14.49 -4.89 -10.55
N ALA A 271 14.97 -4.41 -11.69
CA ALA A 271 14.85 -3.02 -12.11
C ALA A 271 13.39 -2.57 -12.01
N GLY A 272 13.15 -1.40 -11.44
CA GLY A 272 11.81 -0.84 -11.24
C GLY A 272 10.97 -1.49 -10.14
N ALA A 273 11.41 -2.57 -9.50
CA ALA A 273 10.68 -3.28 -8.47
C ALA A 273 10.68 -2.49 -7.15
N GLY A 274 9.61 -1.75 -6.90
CA GLY A 274 9.48 -0.92 -5.69
C GLY A 274 8.35 -1.36 -4.78
N THR A 275 7.18 -1.66 -5.32
CA THR A 275 5.98 -2.01 -4.56
C THR A 275 6.02 -3.46 -4.07
N SER A 276 5.59 -3.67 -2.83
CA SER A 276 5.59 -5.00 -2.22
C SER A 276 4.39 -5.21 -1.29
N PHE A 277 4.16 -6.47 -0.93
CA PHE A 277 3.08 -6.89 -0.07
C PHE A 277 3.53 -8.09 0.79
N TRP A 278 3.19 -8.05 2.06
CA TRP A 278 3.33 -9.18 2.97
C TRP A 278 1.99 -9.83 3.23
N SER A 279 1.92 -11.14 3.11
CA SER A 279 0.74 -11.92 3.49
C SER A 279 1.08 -12.96 4.54
N ALA A 280 0.35 -12.96 5.65
CA ALA A 280 0.48 -13.99 6.69
C ALA A 280 -0.01 -15.36 6.19
N GLU A 281 -0.95 -15.38 5.28
CA GLU A 281 -1.42 -16.54 4.53
C GLU A 281 -1.29 -16.25 3.03
N PRO A 282 -0.42 -16.93 2.29
CA PRO A 282 0.33 -18.18 2.60
C PRO A 282 1.73 -17.99 3.21
N ASP A 283 1.98 -16.99 4.05
CA ASP A 283 3.27 -16.68 4.67
C ASP A 283 4.35 -16.36 3.63
N ARG A 284 4.12 -15.32 2.85
CA ARG A 284 4.97 -14.91 1.73
C ARG A 284 5.12 -13.40 1.65
N TYR A 285 6.30 -13.01 1.17
CA TYR A 285 6.60 -11.65 0.77
C TYR A 285 6.60 -11.56 -0.75
N PHE A 286 5.81 -10.65 -1.29
CA PHE A 286 5.61 -10.43 -2.72
C PHE A 286 6.22 -9.11 -3.12
N VAL A 287 6.93 -9.08 -4.26
CA VAL A 287 7.48 -7.85 -4.85
C VAL A 287 7.05 -7.76 -6.30
N ALA A 288 6.43 -6.65 -6.67
CA ALA A 288 6.02 -6.40 -8.04
C ALA A 288 7.24 -5.97 -8.89
N ALA A 289 7.57 -6.76 -9.90
CA ALA A 289 8.64 -6.52 -10.83
C ALA A 289 8.07 -6.13 -12.21
N PRO A 290 8.19 -4.86 -12.62
CA PRO A 290 7.78 -4.40 -13.95
C PRO A 290 8.53 -5.13 -15.06
N ALA A 291 7.96 -5.17 -16.27
CA ALA A 291 8.65 -5.67 -17.45
C ALA A 291 9.88 -4.82 -17.76
N SER A 292 10.91 -5.47 -18.25
CA SER A 292 12.14 -4.83 -18.76
C SER A 292 12.37 -5.20 -20.23
N ALA A 293 13.45 -4.74 -20.82
CA ALA A 293 13.82 -5.11 -22.20
C ALA A 293 14.11 -6.62 -22.37
N THR A 294 14.41 -7.33 -21.28
CA THR A 294 14.83 -8.73 -21.30
C THR A 294 13.93 -9.69 -20.54
N GLN A 295 12.93 -9.17 -19.82
CA GLN A 295 12.08 -9.97 -18.95
C GLN A 295 10.64 -9.45 -18.95
N ASP A 296 9.68 -10.35 -18.93
CA ASP A 296 8.27 -10.03 -18.70
C ASP A 296 8.05 -9.53 -17.25
N ALA A 297 6.99 -8.76 -17.05
CA ALA A 297 6.56 -8.41 -15.71
C ALA A 297 6.27 -9.66 -14.87
N ALA A 298 6.62 -9.61 -13.59
CA ALA A 298 6.48 -10.75 -12.68
C ALA A 298 6.12 -10.30 -11.26
N ILE A 299 5.57 -11.22 -10.49
CA ILE A 299 5.53 -11.11 -9.03
C ILE A 299 6.62 -12.03 -8.48
N LEU A 300 7.62 -11.44 -7.85
CA LEU A 300 8.65 -12.19 -7.14
C LEU A 300 8.09 -12.64 -5.80
N VAL A 301 8.27 -13.92 -5.49
CA VAL A 301 7.68 -14.53 -4.28
C VAL A 301 8.81 -15.06 -3.40
N TYR A 302 8.88 -14.55 -2.19
CA TYR A 302 9.88 -14.96 -1.21
C TYR A 302 9.23 -15.66 -0.02
N ALA A 303 9.79 -16.82 0.34
CA ALA A 303 9.46 -17.48 1.60
C ALA A 303 10.42 -16.97 2.67
N PRO A 304 9.94 -16.43 3.78
CA PRO A 304 10.82 -16.10 4.89
C PRO A 304 11.47 -17.37 5.44
N SER A 305 12.77 -17.31 5.73
CA SER A 305 13.44 -18.33 6.53
C SER A 305 13.27 -18.00 8.02
N ASP A 306 13.29 -19.00 8.85
CA ASP A 306 13.29 -18.87 10.32
C ASP A 306 14.54 -18.15 10.86
#